data_72fdc245ff340e7a280067a882660e71
#
_entry.id   72fdc245ff340e7a280067a882660e71
#
_cell.length_a   1.000
_cell.length_b   1.000
_cell.length_c   1.000
_cell.angle_alpha   90.00
_cell.angle_beta   90.00
_cell.angle_gamma   90.00
#
_symmetry.space_group_name_H-M   'P 1'
#
loop_
_entity.id
_entity.type
_entity.pdbx_description
1 polymer ?
#
loop_
_entity_poly.entity_id
_entity_poly.type
_entity_poly.pdbx_seq_one_letter_code
_entity_poly.pdbx_strand_id
1 'polypeptide(L)'
;MRVLTHAGRGIAALVAIVVGAAIGLTAISVAQAAPPYATEATLSSVSFVEDTIESGERAEIAGAWSLPHNPATPAGFTVDLPDGLSGLSDEFDLLDPDGVVMGHCDVTATQIVCDIDGDYIVEHPRNLRGTFSFWAEVETEVTETRDITYDFGEAETTVTVTPPVNDCPGCTFEGKDGGKWGKYDNATNSIQWGVEIPSPKQGMAAGQEVTVLERLGAGQTWQIVDGHPDIYVVGTNVVDAEGFPTGWHRVDDRVGTTVTATPQGALVEFTAEEGWFYSVHGRVDTTDAGASGTYRNEADITVAGQTTKTVGASVTRQGGGGTGSGDTVGRFSAMKVIAGTGASLVPADATFTLSYEYPAGTGFAAGSGTLTLPADGTEVVSPELPVGAQLTLAEVAPLTIDGADWGQPQLSATTVTIARTEVVSVTVTNTLTTRPDATPSPTPTATPTPTATPTPTATPTATPTPTPTATTAPTASPSPSQGVDSEFVTQTPTPAAKPGGSLAVTGGQTPTGLLLAGAVLVALGLGLVARRRRATRD
;
A
#
# COMPACT_ATOMS: atom_id res chain seq x y z
N MET A 1 -20.57 -50.13 73.95
CA MET A 1 -20.07 -49.65 75.26
C MET A 1 -18.86 -48.76 75.03
N ARG A 2 -18.95 -47.48 75.46
CA ARG A 2 -17.93 -46.40 75.49
C ARG A 2 -17.39 -45.90 74.11
N VAL A 3 -17.88 -44.83 73.52
CA VAL A 3 -17.59 -43.41 73.70
C VAL A 3 -16.15 -43.12 74.15
N LEU A 4 -15.39 -42.46 73.29
CA LEU A 4 -14.43 -41.43 73.69
C LEU A 4 -14.14 -40.51 72.46
N THR A 5 -14.61 -39.34 72.60
CA THR A 5 -14.28 -38.10 71.87
C THR A 5 -12.80 -37.74 72.05
N HIS A 6 -12.14 -37.31 71.01
CA HIS A 6 -11.07 -36.31 71.14
C HIS A 6 -11.11 -35.35 69.98
N ALA A 7 -11.32 -34.11 70.31
CA ALA A 7 -11.16 -32.92 69.48
C ALA A 7 -9.66 -32.67 69.24
N GLY A 8 -9.31 -32.18 68.12
CA GLY A 8 -7.96 -31.71 67.84
C GLY A 8 -7.72 -31.04 66.48
N ARG A 9 -7.95 -29.79 66.50
CA ARG A 9 -7.24 -28.74 65.73
C ARG A 9 -7.08 -28.86 64.21
N GLY A 10 -7.83 -28.00 63.55
CA GLY A 10 -7.71 -27.65 62.14
C GLY A 10 -6.34 -27.07 61.79
N ILE A 11 -5.83 -27.50 60.65
CA ILE A 11 -4.81 -26.79 59.90
C ILE A 11 -5.52 -26.32 58.65
N ALA A 12 -5.81 -25.01 58.61
CA ALA A 12 -6.30 -24.36 57.42
C ALA A 12 -5.13 -24.29 56.40
N ALA A 13 -5.16 -25.15 55.41
CA ALA A 13 -4.30 -25.02 54.24
C ALA A 13 -4.85 -23.87 53.39
N LEU A 14 -4.20 -22.73 53.45
CA LEU A 14 -4.40 -21.60 52.53
C LEU A 14 -3.83 -22.02 51.16
N VAL A 15 -4.70 -22.48 50.27
CA VAL A 15 -4.39 -22.60 48.85
C VAL A 15 -4.38 -21.19 48.28
N ALA A 16 -3.20 -20.59 48.12
CA ALA A 16 -3.00 -19.39 47.34
C ALA A 16 -3.20 -19.72 45.86
N ILE A 17 -4.39 -19.46 45.35
CA ILE A 17 -4.64 -19.43 43.92
C ILE A 17 -3.89 -18.22 43.36
N VAL A 18 -2.70 -18.45 42.80
CA VAL A 18 -2.03 -17.48 41.92
C VAL A 18 -2.82 -17.45 40.62
N VAL A 19 -3.78 -16.56 40.55
CA VAL A 19 -4.38 -16.14 39.27
C VAL A 19 -3.29 -15.35 38.54
N GLY A 20 -2.47 -16.06 37.76
CA GLY A 20 -1.65 -15.44 36.72
C GLY A 20 -2.59 -14.85 35.70
N ALA A 21 -2.79 -13.52 35.75
CA ALA A 21 -3.35 -12.80 34.62
C ALA A 21 -2.33 -12.90 33.50
N ALA A 22 -2.45 -13.94 32.68
CA ALA A 22 -1.97 -13.91 31.32
C ALA A 22 -2.82 -12.83 30.63
N ILE A 23 -2.28 -11.62 30.52
CA ILE A 23 -2.75 -10.66 29.54
C ILE A 23 -2.40 -11.29 28.20
N GLY A 24 -3.27 -12.15 27.69
CA GLY A 24 -3.30 -12.48 26.30
C GLY A 24 -3.57 -11.15 25.58
N LEU A 25 -2.57 -10.64 24.91
CA LEU A 25 -2.78 -9.76 23.77
C LEU A 25 -3.58 -10.61 22.78
N THR A 26 -4.91 -10.64 22.94
CA THR A 26 -5.77 -10.96 21.81
C THR A 26 -5.51 -9.84 20.83
N ALA A 27 -4.77 -10.13 19.77
CA ALA A 27 -4.86 -9.36 18.57
C ALA A 27 -6.37 -9.21 18.32
N ILE A 28 -6.89 -7.99 18.45
CA ILE A 28 -8.22 -7.67 18.01
C ILE A 28 -8.07 -7.76 16.49
N SER A 29 -8.42 -8.89 15.91
CA SER A 29 -8.67 -8.95 14.49
C SER A 29 -9.79 -7.94 14.26
N VAL A 30 -9.44 -6.80 13.69
CA VAL A 30 -10.40 -5.84 13.15
C VAL A 30 -11.23 -6.68 12.20
N ALA A 31 -12.53 -6.78 12.46
CA ALA A 31 -13.42 -7.54 11.59
C ALA A 31 -13.29 -6.91 10.20
N GLN A 32 -12.70 -7.66 9.28
CA GLN A 32 -12.46 -7.24 7.92
C GLN A 32 -13.81 -7.00 7.26
N ALA A 33 -13.96 -5.86 6.59
CA ALA A 33 -15.18 -5.57 5.87
C ALA A 33 -15.25 -6.53 4.67
N ALA A 34 -16.32 -7.26 4.54
CA ALA A 34 -16.50 -8.22 3.45
C ALA A 34 -17.43 -7.65 2.37
N PRO A 35 -17.32 -8.08 1.09
CA PRO A 35 -18.28 -7.72 0.06
C PRO A 35 -19.73 -8.11 0.47
N PRO A 36 -20.77 -7.42 0.00
CA PRO A 36 -20.71 -6.32 -0.97
C PRO A 36 -20.27 -4.99 -0.33
N TYR A 37 -19.40 -4.27 -1.02
CA TYR A 37 -18.94 -2.94 -0.61
C TYR A 37 -20.02 -1.88 -0.84
N ALA A 38 -20.05 -0.84 0.02
CA ALA A 38 -20.88 0.35 -0.22
C ALA A 38 -20.27 1.22 -1.32
N THR A 39 -18.93 1.17 -1.49
CA THR A 39 -18.21 1.74 -2.62
C THR A 39 -17.22 0.72 -3.13
N GLU A 40 -17.40 0.28 -4.36
CA GLU A 40 -16.47 -0.61 -5.05
C GLU A 40 -15.42 0.21 -5.78
N ALA A 41 -14.15 -0.21 -5.68
CA ALA A 41 -13.07 0.46 -6.39
C ALA A 41 -13.09 0.07 -7.86
N THR A 42 -12.74 1.02 -8.72
CA THR A 42 -12.52 0.76 -10.15
C THR A 42 -11.12 0.19 -10.35
N LEU A 43 -11.03 -0.93 -11.05
CA LEU A 43 -9.78 -1.54 -11.48
C LEU A 43 -9.38 -0.94 -12.83
N SER A 44 -8.22 -0.30 -12.88
CA SER A 44 -7.73 0.33 -14.11
C SER A 44 -6.83 -0.57 -14.94
N SER A 45 -6.29 -1.62 -14.31
CA SER A 45 -5.50 -2.66 -14.97
C SER A 45 -5.47 -3.92 -14.10
N VAL A 46 -5.45 -5.07 -14.75
CA VAL A 46 -5.05 -6.36 -14.16
C VAL A 46 -4.26 -7.08 -15.26
N SER A 47 -3.03 -7.48 -14.99
CA SER A 47 -2.16 -8.10 -16.00
C SER A 47 -1.11 -9.00 -15.35
N PHE A 48 -0.61 -9.96 -16.10
CA PHE A 48 0.58 -10.70 -15.71
C PHE A 48 1.82 -9.79 -15.75
N VAL A 49 2.76 -10.04 -14.85
CA VAL A 49 4.07 -9.36 -14.84
C VAL A 49 4.97 -9.96 -15.92
N GLU A 50 4.85 -11.26 -16.17
CA GLU A 50 5.57 -11.98 -17.20
C GLU A 50 4.76 -12.00 -18.51
N ASP A 51 5.45 -11.88 -19.65
CA ASP A 51 4.84 -11.98 -20.99
C ASP A 51 4.65 -13.43 -21.46
N THR A 52 5.39 -14.39 -20.87
CA THR A 52 5.37 -15.81 -21.23
C THR A 52 5.45 -16.66 -19.97
N ILE A 53 4.56 -17.64 -19.85
CA ILE A 53 4.42 -18.50 -18.67
C ILE A 53 4.31 -19.96 -19.15
N GLU A 54 4.93 -20.88 -18.42
CA GLU A 54 4.77 -22.32 -18.66
C GLU A 54 3.49 -22.82 -17.98
N SER A 55 2.74 -23.67 -18.66
CA SER A 55 1.56 -24.35 -18.10
C SER A 55 1.92 -25.15 -16.86
N GLY A 56 1.20 -24.96 -15.75
CA GLY A 56 1.48 -25.56 -14.45
C GLY A 56 2.45 -24.74 -13.57
N GLU A 57 3.05 -23.68 -14.11
CA GLU A 57 3.92 -22.78 -13.35
C GLU A 57 3.14 -21.62 -12.73
N ARG A 58 3.79 -20.91 -11.83
CA ARG A 58 3.23 -19.76 -11.10
C ARG A 58 3.61 -18.46 -11.77
N ALA A 59 2.66 -17.55 -11.86
CA ALA A 59 2.86 -16.22 -12.41
C ALA A 59 2.42 -15.13 -11.42
N GLU A 60 3.09 -13.99 -11.44
CA GLU A 60 2.68 -12.81 -10.71
C GLU A 60 1.65 -12.03 -11.53
N ILE A 61 0.53 -11.69 -10.89
CA ILE A 61 -0.53 -10.84 -11.44
C ILE A 61 -0.52 -9.54 -10.68
N ALA A 62 -0.45 -8.42 -11.41
CA ALA A 62 -0.45 -7.08 -10.84
C ALA A 62 -1.64 -6.28 -11.35
N GLY A 63 -2.13 -5.38 -10.51
CA GLY A 63 -3.24 -4.51 -10.86
C GLY A 63 -3.16 -3.14 -10.21
N ALA A 64 -4.03 -2.24 -10.68
CA ALA A 64 -4.18 -0.92 -10.11
C ALA A 64 -5.65 -0.60 -9.87
N TRP A 65 -5.92 0.06 -8.76
CA TRP A 65 -7.26 0.39 -8.30
C TRP A 65 -7.39 1.87 -7.93
N SER A 66 -8.63 2.36 -7.92
CA SER A 66 -8.97 3.69 -7.44
C SER A 66 -10.38 3.77 -6.89
N LEU A 67 -10.59 4.61 -5.88
CA LEU A 67 -11.90 4.93 -5.30
C LEU A 67 -12.34 6.35 -5.71
N PRO A 68 -13.65 6.61 -5.80
CA PRO A 68 -14.17 7.96 -5.98
C PRO A 68 -13.84 8.85 -4.76
N HIS A 69 -14.04 10.16 -4.88
CA HIS A 69 -13.88 11.06 -3.75
C HIS A 69 -14.96 10.81 -2.70
N ASN A 70 -14.59 10.83 -1.42
CA ASN A 70 -15.46 10.60 -0.27
C ASN A 70 -16.22 9.26 -0.40
N PRO A 71 -15.53 8.12 -0.56
CA PRO A 71 -16.21 6.85 -0.72
C PRO A 71 -16.98 6.47 0.54
N ALA A 72 -18.15 5.88 0.36
CA ALA A 72 -18.91 5.32 1.47
C ALA A 72 -18.26 4.00 1.92
N THR A 73 -18.16 3.79 3.23
CA THR A 73 -17.64 2.56 3.82
C THR A 73 -18.76 1.54 4.10
N PRO A 74 -18.50 0.21 3.98
CA PRO A 74 -17.21 -0.39 3.62
C PRO A 74 -16.85 -0.15 2.16
N ALA A 75 -15.56 0.00 1.86
CA ALA A 75 -15.04 0.19 0.52
C ALA A 75 -13.90 -0.77 0.23
N GLY A 76 -13.79 -1.22 -1.02
CA GLY A 76 -12.80 -2.20 -1.42
C GLY A 76 -13.03 -2.68 -2.85
N PHE A 77 -12.42 -3.81 -3.20
CA PHE A 77 -12.62 -4.44 -4.50
C PHE A 77 -12.45 -5.96 -4.41
N THR A 78 -13.01 -6.63 -5.39
CA THR A 78 -12.85 -8.08 -5.60
C THR A 78 -12.42 -8.30 -7.03
N VAL A 79 -11.43 -9.19 -7.25
CA VAL A 79 -11.06 -9.68 -8.58
C VAL A 79 -11.30 -11.18 -8.60
N ASP A 80 -12.27 -11.61 -9.38
CA ASP A 80 -12.50 -13.03 -9.62
C ASP A 80 -11.43 -13.56 -10.58
N LEU A 81 -10.84 -14.71 -10.25
CA LEU A 81 -9.88 -15.37 -11.11
C LEU A 81 -10.60 -16.15 -12.19
N PRO A 82 -10.28 -15.95 -13.48
CA PRO A 82 -10.88 -16.69 -14.56
C PRO A 82 -10.45 -18.17 -14.56
N ASP A 83 -11.25 -19.01 -15.25
CA ASP A 83 -10.93 -20.41 -15.45
C ASP A 83 -9.51 -20.60 -16.01
N GLY A 84 -8.78 -21.55 -15.43
CA GLY A 84 -7.38 -21.83 -15.79
C GLY A 84 -6.35 -21.05 -14.98
N LEU A 85 -6.80 -20.29 -13.96
CA LEU A 85 -5.93 -19.70 -12.94
C LEU A 85 -6.39 -20.16 -11.55
N SER A 86 -5.43 -20.43 -10.68
CA SER A 86 -5.66 -20.73 -9.27
C SER A 86 -4.76 -19.87 -8.38
N GLY A 87 -5.36 -18.96 -7.61
CA GLY A 87 -4.62 -18.07 -6.72
C GLY A 87 -3.86 -18.83 -5.63
N LEU A 88 -2.62 -18.42 -5.36
CA LEU A 88 -1.89 -18.92 -4.21
C LEU A 88 -2.44 -18.23 -2.96
N SER A 89 -3.04 -19.02 -2.05
CA SER A 89 -3.57 -18.50 -0.78
C SER A 89 -2.54 -17.65 -0.06
N ASP A 90 -2.90 -16.41 0.23
CA ASP A 90 -2.03 -15.42 0.87
C ASP A 90 -2.86 -14.31 1.50
N GLU A 91 -2.26 -13.59 2.45
CA GLU A 91 -2.81 -12.39 3.07
C GLU A 91 -1.72 -11.31 3.07
N PHE A 92 -2.08 -10.08 2.72
CA PHE A 92 -1.12 -8.97 2.73
C PHE A 92 -1.79 -7.62 2.94
N ASP A 93 -1.03 -6.67 3.47
CA ASP A 93 -1.46 -5.29 3.67
C ASP A 93 -1.22 -4.44 2.43
N LEU A 94 -2.14 -3.49 2.20
CA LEU A 94 -1.91 -2.35 1.32
C LEU A 94 -1.29 -1.22 2.14
N LEU A 95 -0.10 -0.77 1.76
CA LEU A 95 0.67 0.20 2.51
C LEU A 95 0.73 1.55 1.80
N ASP A 96 0.62 2.64 2.56
CA ASP A 96 0.90 3.96 2.03
C ASP A 96 2.43 4.24 1.98
N PRO A 97 2.87 5.39 1.39
CA PRO A 97 4.28 5.72 1.30
C PRO A 97 5.00 5.87 2.64
N ASP A 98 4.28 6.09 3.73
CA ASP A 98 4.80 6.20 5.09
C ASP A 98 4.79 4.85 5.82
N GLY A 99 4.30 3.79 5.18
CA GLY A 99 4.19 2.43 5.72
C GLY A 99 2.96 2.24 6.62
N VAL A 100 1.98 3.13 6.54
CA VAL A 100 0.71 2.98 7.26
C VAL A 100 -0.18 2.00 6.48
N VAL A 101 -0.80 1.06 7.20
CA VAL A 101 -1.76 0.13 6.61
C VAL A 101 -3.01 0.90 6.21
N MET A 102 -3.33 0.88 4.92
CA MET A 102 -4.52 1.52 4.36
C MET A 102 -5.59 0.52 3.93
N GLY A 103 -5.28 -0.76 3.96
CA GLY A 103 -6.18 -1.83 3.60
C GLY A 103 -5.53 -3.19 3.73
N HIS A 104 -6.31 -4.23 3.51
CA HIS A 104 -5.88 -5.61 3.62
C HIS A 104 -6.45 -6.43 2.47
N CYS A 105 -5.69 -7.38 1.96
CA CYS A 105 -6.09 -8.27 0.87
C CYS A 105 -5.97 -9.72 1.27
N ASP A 106 -7.00 -10.52 0.93
CA ASP A 106 -7.04 -11.98 1.03
C ASP A 106 -7.04 -12.60 -0.36
N VAL A 107 -6.13 -13.52 -0.62
CA VAL A 107 -6.04 -14.30 -1.87
C VAL A 107 -6.52 -15.72 -1.61
N THR A 108 -7.46 -16.17 -2.40
CA THR A 108 -7.93 -17.56 -2.43
C THR A 108 -7.67 -18.19 -3.80
N ALA A 109 -7.98 -19.47 -3.96
CA ALA A 109 -7.82 -20.14 -5.26
C ALA A 109 -8.65 -19.49 -6.39
N THR A 110 -9.76 -18.81 -6.06
CA THR A 110 -10.72 -18.31 -7.05
C THR A 110 -10.88 -16.80 -7.09
N GLN A 111 -10.33 -16.07 -6.15
CA GLN A 111 -10.50 -14.61 -6.06
C GLN A 111 -9.46 -13.96 -5.17
N ILE A 112 -9.26 -12.67 -5.37
CA ILE A 112 -8.65 -11.76 -4.39
C ILE A 112 -9.71 -10.77 -3.91
N VAL A 113 -9.76 -10.54 -2.60
CA VAL A 113 -10.67 -9.58 -1.95
C VAL A 113 -9.81 -8.59 -1.19
N CYS A 114 -9.96 -7.30 -1.48
CA CYS A 114 -9.20 -6.23 -0.82
C CYS A 114 -10.16 -5.23 -0.16
N ASP A 115 -10.02 -5.05 1.15
CA ASP A 115 -10.71 -4.05 1.94
C ASP A 115 -9.85 -2.80 2.11
N ILE A 116 -10.45 -1.62 1.99
CA ILE A 116 -9.79 -0.36 2.33
C ILE A 116 -10.28 0.08 3.70
N ASP A 117 -9.33 0.35 4.61
CA ASP A 117 -9.61 0.71 5.99
C ASP A 117 -10.48 1.97 6.08
N GLY A 118 -11.58 1.86 6.84
CA GLY A 118 -12.54 2.97 6.99
C GLY A 118 -11.96 4.19 7.70
N ASP A 119 -11.06 4.00 8.65
CA ASP A 119 -10.40 5.10 9.35
C ASP A 119 -9.39 5.79 8.41
N TYR A 120 -8.68 5.01 7.57
CA TYR A 120 -7.82 5.58 6.54
C TYR A 120 -8.61 6.40 5.51
N ILE A 121 -9.80 5.94 5.08
CA ILE A 121 -10.69 6.68 4.19
C ILE A 121 -11.14 8.00 4.82
N VAL A 122 -11.52 8.00 6.10
CA VAL A 122 -11.91 9.23 6.82
C VAL A 122 -10.76 10.24 6.87
N GLU A 123 -9.54 9.76 7.01
CA GLU A 123 -8.36 10.61 7.03
C GLU A 123 -7.91 11.08 5.65
N HIS A 124 -8.14 10.27 4.60
CA HIS A 124 -7.70 10.48 3.23
C HIS A 124 -8.88 10.33 2.25
N PRO A 125 -9.90 11.19 2.31
CA PRO A 125 -11.15 10.99 1.58
C PRO A 125 -11.06 11.23 0.07
N ARG A 126 -9.90 11.63 -0.47
CA ARG A 126 -9.74 11.99 -1.88
C ARG A 126 -8.55 11.29 -2.52
N ASN A 127 -8.67 11.07 -3.85
CA ASN A 127 -7.60 10.49 -4.69
C ASN A 127 -7.06 9.16 -4.14
N LEU A 128 -7.91 8.40 -3.46
CA LEU A 128 -7.60 7.05 -3.01
C LEU A 128 -7.35 6.15 -4.21
N ARG A 129 -6.15 5.62 -4.31
CA ARG A 129 -5.70 4.77 -5.41
C ARG A 129 -4.47 3.99 -4.99
N GLY A 130 -4.21 2.90 -5.69
CA GLY A 130 -3.05 2.09 -5.39
C GLY A 130 -2.80 1.01 -6.42
N THR A 131 -1.88 0.13 -6.07
CA THR A 131 -1.53 -1.06 -6.83
C THR A 131 -1.57 -2.27 -5.92
N PHE A 132 -1.74 -3.44 -6.51
CA PHE A 132 -1.61 -4.72 -5.83
C PHE A 132 -0.91 -5.72 -6.73
N SER A 133 -0.30 -6.74 -6.15
CA SER A 133 0.14 -7.93 -6.87
C SER A 133 -0.09 -9.17 -6.03
N PHE A 134 -0.29 -10.30 -6.68
CA PHE A 134 -0.44 -11.61 -6.07
C PHE A 134 0.00 -12.70 -7.04
N TRP A 135 0.16 -13.93 -6.56
CA TRP A 135 0.58 -15.05 -7.35
C TRP A 135 -0.56 -16.02 -7.64
N ALA A 136 -0.58 -16.56 -8.85
CA ALA A 136 -1.50 -17.62 -9.25
C ALA A 136 -0.77 -18.71 -10.02
N GLU A 137 -1.23 -19.96 -9.91
CA GLU A 137 -0.81 -21.09 -10.74
C GLU A 137 -1.59 -21.04 -12.06
N VAL A 138 -0.90 -21.19 -13.19
CA VAL A 138 -1.51 -21.23 -14.52
C VAL A 138 -1.89 -22.69 -14.84
N GLU A 139 -3.14 -23.05 -14.53
CA GLU A 139 -3.68 -24.40 -14.73
C GLU A 139 -4.11 -24.66 -16.18
N THR A 140 -4.04 -23.64 -17.06
CA THR A 140 -4.40 -23.78 -18.47
C THR A 140 -3.42 -24.71 -19.17
N GLU A 141 -3.88 -25.92 -19.52
CA GLU A 141 -3.07 -26.89 -20.24
C GLU A 141 -2.96 -26.54 -21.73
N VAL A 142 -1.74 -26.50 -22.25
CA VAL A 142 -1.46 -26.31 -23.67
C VAL A 142 -0.49 -27.39 -24.18
N THR A 143 -0.66 -27.82 -25.44
CA THR A 143 0.23 -28.77 -26.12
C THR A 143 1.19 -28.10 -27.11
N GLU A 144 0.97 -26.81 -27.38
CA GLU A 144 1.80 -25.93 -28.18
C GLU A 144 1.74 -24.51 -27.64
N THR A 145 2.77 -23.73 -27.88
CA THR A 145 2.81 -22.31 -27.45
C THR A 145 1.70 -21.51 -28.11
N ARG A 146 0.91 -20.80 -27.33
CA ARG A 146 -0.18 -19.95 -27.81
C ARG A 146 -0.50 -18.81 -26.85
N ASP A 147 -1.10 -17.77 -27.39
CA ASP A 147 -1.63 -16.66 -26.60
C ASP A 147 -2.98 -17.05 -25.98
N ILE A 148 -3.10 -16.83 -24.69
CA ILE A 148 -4.33 -17.04 -23.89
C ILE A 148 -4.76 -15.68 -23.34
N THR A 149 -6.06 -15.37 -23.53
CA THR A 149 -6.68 -14.18 -22.95
C THR A 149 -7.45 -14.59 -21.70
N TYR A 150 -7.16 -13.94 -20.59
CA TYR A 150 -7.86 -14.08 -19.32
C TYR A 150 -8.71 -12.85 -19.06
N ASP A 151 -9.99 -13.06 -18.73
CA ASP A 151 -10.98 -12.00 -18.46
C ASP A 151 -11.19 -11.92 -16.94
N PHE A 152 -10.74 -10.80 -16.34
CA PHE A 152 -10.89 -10.50 -14.92
C PHE A 152 -12.14 -9.63 -14.63
N GLY A 153 -13.09 -9.57 -15.58
CA GLY A 153 -14.32 -8.78 -15.47
C GLY A 153 -14.17 -7.35 -15.96
N GLU A 154 -13.46 -6.49 -15.25
CA GLU A 154 -13.20 -5.09 -15.67
C GLU A 154 -11.95 -4.95 -16.57
N ALA A 155 -11.09 -5.97 -16.59
CA ALA A 155 -9.85 -5.97 -17.37
C ALA A 155 -9.62 -7.32 -18.05
N GLU A 156 -9.17 -7.29 -19.30
CA GLU A 156 -8.70 -8.45 -20.04
C GLU A 156 -7.19 -8.37 -20.23
N THR A 157 -6.49 -9.47 -20.06
CA THR A 157 -5.05 -9.56 -20.34
C THR A 157 -4.73 -10.79 -21.17
N THR A 158 -3.78 -10.65 -22.07
CA THR A 158 -3.29 -11.75 -22.91
C THR A 158 -1.85 -12.05 -22.56
N VAL A 159 -1.54 -13.34 -22.35
CA VAL A 159 -0.20 -13.84 -22.06
C VAL A 159 0.10 -15.05 -22.93
N THR A 160 1.35 -15.23 -23.31
CA THR A 160 1.80 -16.40 -24.05
C THR A 160 1.98 -17.58 -23.09
N VAL A 161 1.19 -18.65 -23.24
CA VAL A 161 1.34 -19.88 -22.46
C VAL A 161 2.08 -20.93 -23.30
N THR A 162 3.16 -21.48 -22.71
CA THR A 162 3.94 -22.56 -23.32
C THR A 162 3.59 -23.91 -22.70
N PRO A 163 3.68 -25.00 -23.44
CA PRO A 163 3.53 -26.32 -22.84
C PRO A 163 4.65 -26.57 -21.81
N PRO A 164 4.41 -27.44 -20.81
CA PRO A 164 5.44 -27.84 -19.86
C PRO A 164 6.67 -28.32 -20.63
N VAL A 165 7.83 -27.76 -20.28
CA VAL A 165 9.09 -28.22 -20.90
C VAL A 165 9.39 -29.59 -20.32
N ASN A 166 9.16 -30.63 -21.11
CA ASN A 166 9.86 -31.87 -20.84
C ASN A 166 11.35 -31.55 -21.03
N ASP A 167 12.10 -31.54 -19.94
CA ASP A 167 13.53 -31.15 -19.88
C ASP A 167 14.38 -31.84 -20.97
N CYS A 168 13.85 -32.88 -21.59
CA CYS A 168 14.50 -33.56 -22.71
C CYS A 168 13.55 -34.48 -23.51
N PRO A 169 12.83 -33.95 -24.54
CA PRO A 169 12.04 -34.82 -25.42
C PRO A 169 12.91 -35.93 -26.07
N GLY A 170 12.59 -37.19 -25.78
CA GLY A 170 13.33 -38.34 -26.29
C GLY A 170 14.59 -38.72 -25.52
N CYS A 171 14.86 -38.08 -24.36
CA CYS A 171 15.88 -38.59 -23.44
C CYS A 171 15.43 -39.88 -22.78
N THR A 172 16.39 -40.76 -22.53
CA THR A 172 16.22 -41.90 -21.64
C THR A 172 16.83 -41.60 -20.30
N PHE A 173 16.20 -42.09 -19.25
CA PHE A 173 16.72 -41.94 -17.89
C PHE A 173 18.08 -42.62 -17.74
N GLU A 174 19.10 -41.90 -17.32
CA GLU A 174 20.46 -42.42 -17.16
C GLU A 174 20.89 -42.55 -15.66
N GLY A 175 19.95 -42.35 -14.73
CA GLY A 175 20.18 -42.37 -13.28
C GLY A 175 20.03 -40.98 -12.66
N LYS A 176 20.10 -40.95 -11.35
CA LYS A 176 20.07 -39.69 -10.55
C LYS A 176 21.41 -39.45 -9.90
N ASP A 177 21.92 -38.23 -10.01
CA ASP A 177 23.13 -37.79 -9.29
C ASP A 177 22.86 -37.40 -7.83
N GLY A 178 21.61 -37.33 -7.44
CA GLY A 178 21.17 -36.76 -6.18
C GLY A 178 21.08 -35.24 -6.24
N GLY A 179 20.07 -34.70 -5.60
CA GLY A 179 19.75 -33.27 -5.61
C GLY A 179 18.93 -32.86 -4.40
N LYS A 180 18.58 -31.59 -4.34
CA LYS A 180 17.68 -31.07 -3.32
C LYS A 180 16.76 -30.03 -3.95
N TRP A 181 15.51 -30.00 -3.51
CA TRP A 181 14.51 -29.02 -3.91
C TRP A 181 13.67 -28.58 -2.72
N GLY A 182 12.93 -27.48 -2.87
CA GLY A 182 11.97 -27.00 -1.89
C GLY A 182 10.73 -26.42 -2.54
N LYS A 183 9.58 -26.53 -1.87
CA LYS A 183 8.31 -25.91 -2.26
C LYS A 183 7.74 -25.18 -1.05
N TYR A 184 7.50 -23.88 -1.20
CA TYR A 184 6.85 -23.05 -0.17
C TYR A 184 5.33 -23.16 -0.30
N ASP A 185 4.66 -23.28 0.83
CA ASP A 185 3.20 -23.23 0.97
C ASP A 185 2.83 -21.94 1.72
N ASN A 186 2.23 -20.99 1.01
CA ASN A 186 1.83 -19.70 1.56
C ASN A 186 0.69 -19.83 2.57
N ALA A 187 -0.26 -20.77 2.35
CA ALA A 187 -1.43 -20.94 3.23
C ALA A 187 -1.05 -21.36 4.65
N THR A 188 0.05 -22.11 4.79
CA THR A 188 0.52 -22.65 6.07
C THR A 188 1.83 -22.03 6.54
N ASN A 189 2.45 -21.16 5.73
CA ASN A 189 3.80 -20.63 5.95
C ASN A 189 4.80 -21.76 6.26
N SER A 190 4.73 -22.83 5.47
CA SER A 190 5.56 -24.00 5.62
C SER A 190 6.34 -24.31 4.33
N ILE A 191 7.38 -25.14 4.47
CA ILE A 191 8.21 -25.55 3.33
C ILE A 191 8.30 -27.07 3.34
N GLN A 192 8.03 -27.67 2.18
CA GLN A 192 8.38 -29.04 1.91
C GLN A 192 9.76 -29.08 1.26
N TRP A 193 10.71 -29.76 1.89
CA TRP A 193 12.02 -30.06 1.34
C TRP A 193 12.06 -31.47 0.81
N GLY A 194 12.74 -31.68 -0.31
CA GLY A 194 12.99 -32.99 -0.88
C GLY A 194 14.48 -33.20 -1.17
N VAL A 195 14.98 -34.39 -0.88
CA VAL A 195 16.35 -34.84 -1.16
C VAL A 195 16.30 -36.05 -2.06
N GLU A 196 16.72 -35.87 -3.28
CA GLU A 196 16.81 -36.95 -4.28
C GLU A 196 18.03 -37.82 -4.00
N ILE A 197 17.83 -39.13 -3.81
CA ILE A 197 18.93 -40.05 -3.52
C ILE A 197 19.64 -40.45 -4.83
N PRO A 198 20.98 -40.37 -4.88
CA PRO A 198 21.74 -40.85 -6.05
C PRO A 198 21.43 -42.30 -6.35
N SER A 199 21.14 -42.62 -7.60
CA SER A 199 20.83 -43.97 -8.01
C SER A 199 21.24 -44.22 -9.47
N PRO A 200 21.75 -45.39 -9.84
CA PRO A 200 22.01 -45.76 -11.21
C PRO A 200 20.70 -45.91 -11.98
N LYS A 201 20.78 -46.00 -13.31
CA LYS A 201 19.65 -46.16 -14.25
C LYS A 201 18.68 -47.30 -13.87
N GLN A 202 19.19 -48.40 -13.35
CA GLN A 202 18.41 -49.58 -12.98
C GLN A 202 17.86 -49.52 -11.55
N GLY A 203 17.98 -48.39 -10.83
CA GLY A 203 17.67 -48.27 -9.41
C GLY A 203 18.80 -48.73 -8.52
N MET A 204 18.59 -48.66 -7.22
CA MET A 204 19.57 -49.00 -6.19
C MET A 204 19.73 -50.54 -6.07
N ALA A 205 20.87 -50.98 -5.54
CA ALA A 205 21.08 -52.39 -5.23
C ALA A 205 20.48 -52.74 -3.85
N ALA A 206 20.03 -53.98 -3.69
CA ALA A 206 19.49 -54.48 -2.43
C ALA A 206 20.53 -54.41 -1.31
N GLY A 207 20.09 -53.98 -0.12
CA GLY A 207 20.93 -53.90 1.07
C GLY A 207 21.88 -52.71 1.12
N GLN A 208 21.81 -51.77 0.20
CA GLN A 208 22.56 -50.52 0.31
C GLN A 208 21.97 -49.68 1.44
N GLU A 209 22.80 -49.35 2.43
CA GLU A 209 22.43 -48.39 3.49
C GLU A 209 22.51 -46.97 2.94
N VAL A 210 21.48 -46.18 3.22
CA VAL A 210 21.37 -44.77 2.86
C VAL A 210 21.24 -43.96 4.14
N THR A 211 22.05 -42.92 4.25
CA THR A 211 22.00 -41.97 5.36
C THR A 211 21.86 -40.55 4.79
N VAL A 212 20.87 -39.82 5.27
CA VAL A 212 20.66 -38.41 4.93
C VAL A 212 20.69 -37.56 6.19
N LEU A 213 21.64 -36.65 6.30
CA LEU A 213 21.66 -35.65 7.36
C LEU A 213 21.07 -34.33 6.80
N GLU A 214 19.82 -34.08 7.14
CA GLU A 214 19.13 -32.84 6.83
C GLU A 214 19.51 -31.73 7.79
N ARG A 215 19.95 -30.59 7.28
CA ARG A 215 20.36 -29.42 8.07
C ARG A 215 19.45 -28.23 7.77
N LEU A 216 18.66 -27.82 8.79
CA LEU A 216 17.79 -26.67 8.63
C LEU A 216 18.59 -25.38 8.52
N GLY A 217 18.21 -24.54 7.58
CA GLY A 217 18.64 -23.16 7.52
C GLY A 217 17.97 -22.27 8.58
N ALA A 218 18.41 -21.03 8.66
CA ALA A 218 17.81 -20.05 9.57
C ALA A 218 16.32 -19.83 9.26
N GLY A 219 15.54 -19.50 10.28
CA GLY A 219 14.12 -19.18 10.14
C GLY A 219 13.21 -20.40 9.94
N GLN A 220 13.67 -21.62 10.21
CA GLN A 220 12.91 -22.86 9.99
C GLN A 220 12.90 -23.74 11.25
N THR A 221 11.80 -24.47 11.44
CA THR A 221 11.67 -25.50 12.46
C THR A 221 10.92 -26.70 11.92
N TRP A 222 11.30 -27.91 12.35
CA TRP A 222 10.60 -29.12 11.93
C TRP A 222 9.15 -29.13 12.38
N GLN A 223 8.23 -29.49 11.48
CA GLN A 223 6.93 -29.97 11.91
C GLN A 223 7.12 -31.28 12.67
N ILE A 224 6.39 -31.45 13.76
CA ILE A 224 6.52 -32.62 14.63
C ILE A 224 5.26 -33.48 14.50
N VAL A 225 5.44 -34.72 14.09
CA VAL A 225 4.38 -35.73 14.00
C VAL A 225 4.77 -36.90 14.94
N ASP A 226 3.88 -37.27 15.85
CA ASP A 226 4.09 -38.35 16.85
C ASP A 226 5.40 -38.20 17.65
N GLY A 227 5.83 -36.93 17.88
CA GLY A 227 7.02 -36.62 18.67
C GLY A 227 8.34 -36.65 17.89
N HIS A 228 8.30 -36.84 16.59
CA HIS A 228 9.46 -36.88 15.71
C HIS A 228 9.32 -35.83 14.60
N PRO A 229 10.44 -35.32 14.00
CA PRO A 229 10.39 -34.52 12.80
C PRO A 229 9.56 -35.20 11.71
N ASP A 230 8.68 -34.43 11.04
CA ASP A 230 7.89 -34.95 9.90
C ASP A 230 8.79 -35.13 8.69
N ILE A 231 9.57 -36.20 8.74
CA ILE A 231 10.45 -36.64 7.66
C ILE A 231 10.09 -38.05 7.29
N TYR A 232 10.00 -38.32 5.99
CA TYR A 232 9.60 -39.61 5.47
C TYR A 232 10.31 -39.92 4.17
N VAL A 233 10.40 -41.19 3.84
CA VAL A 233 10.98 -41.72 2.61
C VAL A 233 9.86 -42.06 1.61
N VAL A 234 9.97 -41.51 0.41
CA VAL A 234 9.17 -41.96 -0.73
C VAL A 234 10.05 -42.78 -1.68
N GLY A 235 9.46 -43.76 -2.32
CA GLY A 235 10.18 -44.62 -3.26
C GLY A 235 9.27 -45.17 -4.36
N THR A 236 9.90 -45.66 -5.40
CA THR A 236 9.22 -46.35 -6.49
C THR A 236 10.17 -47.31 -7.21
N ASN A 237 9.61 -48.36 -7.81
CA ASN A 237 10.27 -49.22 -8.77
C ASN A 237 9.51 -49.26 -10.10
N VAL A 238 8.56 -48.35 -10.29
CA VAL A 238 7.80 -48.17 -11.54
C VAL A 238 8.49 -47.08 -12.36
N VAL A 239 8.72 -47.38 -13.62
CA VAL A 239 9.29 -46.45 -14.57
C VAL A 239 8.38 -46.33 -15.80
N ASP A 240 8.42 -45.16 -16.46
CA ASP A 240 7.75 -44.94 -17.73
C ASP A 240 8.49 -45.60 -18.91
N ALA A 241 8.05 -45.33 -20.15
CA ALA A 241 8.63 -45.90 -21.36
C ALA A 241 10.08 -45.43 -21.62
N GLU A 242 10.44 -44.24 -21.13
CA GLU A 242 11.75 -43.63 -21.25
C GLU A 242 12.67 -43.99 -20.07
N GLY A 243 12.13 -44.72 -19.07
CA GLY A 243 12.84 -45.20 -17.87
C GLY A 243 12.81 -44.27 -16.69
N PHE A 244 12.08 -43.14 -16.73
CA PHE A 244 11.98 -42.22 -15.60
C PHE A 244 11.10 -42.79 -14.48
N PRO A 245 11.53 -42.69 -13.22
CA PRO A 245 10.77 -43.17 -12.05
C PRO A 245 9.44 -42.42 -11.90
N THR A 246 8.33 -43.16 -11.80
CA THR A 246 6.96 -42.67 -11.65
C THR A 246 6.24 -43.40 -10.52
N GLY A 247 5.04 -42.97 -10.14
CA GLY A 247 4.23 -43.64 -9.13
C GLY A 247 4.84 -43.64 -7.72
N TRP A 248 5.50 -42.55 -7.34
CA TRP A 248 6.12 -42.34 -6.03
C TRP A 248 5.10 -42.49 -4.90
N HIS A 249 5.49 -43.20 -3.83
CA HIS A 249 4.66 -43.39 -2.66
C HIS A 249 5.52 -43.55 -1.39
N ARG A 250 4.93 -43.33 -0.21
CA ARG A 250 5.61 -43.45 1.07
C ARG A 250 6.00 -44.90 1.35
N VAL A 251 7.26 -45.13 1.75
CA VAL A 251 7.85 -46.47 1.91
C VAL A 251 8.59 -46.69 3.22
N ASP A 252 8.41 -45.84 4.23
CA ASP A 252 9.14 -45.87 5.50
C ASP A 252 9.15 -47.24 6.15
N ASP A 253 7.97 -47.88 6.31
CA ASP A 253 7.83 -49.22 6.93
C ASP A 253 8.52 -50.31 6.13
N ARG A 254 8.55 -50.12 4.80
CA ARG A 254 9.12 -51.08 3.87
C ARG A 254 10.64 -51.11 3.96
N VAL A 255 11.29 -49.94 4.04
CA VAL A 255 12.75 -49.81 4.03
C VAL A 255 13.38 -49.68 5.41
N GLY A 256 12.55 -49.74 6.46
CA GLY A 256 12.99 -49.66 7.86
C GLY A 256 13.55 -48.29 8.20
N THR A 257 12.86 -47.22 7.76
CA THR A 257 13.30 -45.84 8.00
C THR A 257 13.41 -45.52 9.48
N THR A 258 14.53 -44.95 9.89
CA THR A 258 14.70 -44.33 11.21
C THR A 258 14.98 -42.83 11.04
N VAL A 259 14.36 -42.04 11.92
CA VAL A 259 14.56 -40.57 11.97
C VAL A 259 15.04 -40.18 13.34
N THR A 260 16.25 -39.64 13.43
CA THR A 260 16.85 -39.19 14.68
C THR A 260 17.12 -37.70 14.66
N ALA A 261 16.53 -36.96 15.61
CA ALA A 261 16.83 -35.53 15.75
C ALA A 261 18.29 -35.36 16.22
N THR A 262 18.99 -34.40 15.57
CA THR A 262 20.39 -34.08 15.90
C THR A 262 20.53 -32.58 16.20
N PRO A 263 21.63 -32.13 16.84
CA PRO A 263 21.86 -30.69 17.03
C PRO A 263 21.97 -29.89 15.71
N GLN A 264 22.29 -30.56 14.60
CA GLN A 264 22.41 -29.94 13.28
C GLN A 264 21.12 -30.03 12.46
N GLY A 265 20.13 -30.85 12.86
CA GLY A 265 18.90 -31.08 12.10
C GLY A 265 18.33 -32.46 12.36
N ALA A 266 18.18 -33.29 11.32
CA ALA A 266 17.67 -34.65 11.46
C ALA A 266 18.47 -35.64 10.60
N LEU A 267 18.77 -36.79 11.17
CA LEU A 267 19.42 -37.90 10.52
C LEU A 267 18.34 -38.93 10.12
N VAL A 268 18.31 -39.26 8.83
CA VAL A 268 17.42 -40.29 8.24
C VAL A 268 18.27 -41.46 7.76
N GLU A 269 17.91 -42.66 8.15
CA GLU A 269 18.61 -43.89 7.76
C GLU A 269 17.60 -44.90 7.25
N PHE A 270 17.92 -45.59 6.18
CA PHE A 270 17.10 -46.66 5.63
C PHE A 270 17.94 -47.62 4.76
N THR A 271 17.39 -48.78 4.42
CA THR A 271 18.04 -49.80 3.61
C THR A 271 17.32 -49.93 2.28
N ALA A 272 18.04 -49.72 1.16
CA ALA A 272 17.48 -49.79 -0.17
C ALA A 272 17.15 -51.20 -0.62
N GLU A 273 16.13 -51.34 -1.47
CA GLU A 273 15.79 -52.58 -2.17
C GLU A 273 16.28 -52.53 -3.63
N GLU A 274 16.46 -53.70 -4.23
CA GLU A 274 16.93 -53.79 -5.62
C GLU A 274 15.92 -53.17 -6.58
N GLY A 275 16.41 -52.32 -7.48
CA GLY A 275 15.61 -51.69 -8.54
C GLY A 275 14.72 -50.55 -8.08
N TRP A 276 14.88 -50.07 -6.84
CA TRP A 276 14.10 -48.97 -6.33
C TRP A 276 14.85 -47.63 -6.43
N PHE A 277 14.07 -46.58 -6.58
CA PHE A 277 14.49 -45.16 -6.50
C PHE A 277 13.88 -44.52 -5.29
N TYR A 278 14.62 -43.59 -4.63
CA TYR A 278 14.18 -43.00 -3.38
C TYR A 278 14.35 -41.48 -3.36
N SER A 279 13.51 -40.83 -2.57
CA SER A 279 13.66 -39.43 -2.17
C SER A 279 13.26 -39.29 -0.68
N VAL A 280 13.96 -38.45 0.08
CA VAL A 280 13.61 -38.12 1.46
C VAL A 280 12.89 -36.79 1.47
N HIS A 281 11.70 -36.76 2.02
CA HIS A 281 10.89 -35.54 2.13
C HIS A 281 10.79 -35.12 3.59
N GLY A 282 10.86 -33.79 3.84
CA GLY A 282 10.70 -33.21 5.16
C GLY A 282 9.83 -31.96 5.15
N ARG A 283 9.04 -31.74 6.21
CA ARG A 283 8.20 -30.55 6.35
C ARG A 283 8.68 -29.70 7.51
N VAL A 284 8.76 -28.40 7.25
CA VAL A 284 9.18 -27.39 8.21
C VAL A 284 8.22 -26.21 8.21
N ASP A 285 8.05 -25.58 9.38
CA ASP A 285 7.38 -24.29 9.48
C ASP A 285 8.42 -23.18 9.43
N THR A 286 8.05 -22.03 8.87
CA THR A 286 8.87 -20.83 8.99
C THR A 286 8.61 -20.17 10.34
N THR A 287 9.67 -19.75 11.04
CA THR A 287 9.56 -19.15 12.38
C THR A 287 9.24 -17.66 12.36
N ASP A 288 9.20 -17.06 11.19
CA ASP A 288 8.98 -15.65 10.94
C ASP A 288 7.75 -15.39 10.04
N ALA A 289 6.88 -16.39 9.90
CA ALA A 289 5.68 -16.35 9.05
C ALA A 289 5.96 -15.89 7.60
N GLY A 290 7.12 -16.26 7.06
CA GLY A 290 7.49 -15.93 5.68
C GLY A 290 8.21 -14.59 5.50
N ALA A 291 8.45 -13.83 6.58
CA ALA A 291 9.03 -12.48 6.50
C ALA A 291 10.44 -12.43 5.87
N SER A 292 11.25 -13.48 6.02
CA SER A 292 12.57 -13.57 5.37
C SER A 292 12.51 -13.69 3.84
N GLY A 293 11.36 -14.08 3.30
CA GLY A 293 11.11 -14.24 1.87
C GLY A 293 11.84 -15.42 1.22
N THR A 294 13.12 -15.65 1.54
CA THR A 294 13.93 -16.72 0.95
C THR A 294 14.56 -17.60 2.03
N TYR A 295 14.32 -18.90 1.91
CA TYR A 295 14.80 -19.92 2.84
C TYR A 295 15.77 -20.87 2.14
N ARG A 296 16.76 -21.36 2.86
CA ARG A 296 17.79 -22.27 2.36
C ARG A 296 17.85 -23.50 3.22
N ASN A 297 18.17 -24.64 2.62
CA ASN A 297 18.36 -25.89 3.33
C ASN A 297 19.46 -26.71 2.64
N GLU A 298 20.21 -27.47 3.42
CA GLU A 298 21.28 -28.36 2.93
C GLU A 298 21.11 -29.76 3.48
N ALA A 299 21.59 -30.76 2.74
CA ALA A 299 21.63 -32.14 3.20
C ALA A 299 22.94 -32.81 2.79
N ASP A 300 23.42 -33.72 3.63
CA ASP A 300 24.50 -34.65 3.28
C ASP A 300 23.89 -36.03 3.00
N ILE A 301 24.13 -36.56 1.81
CA ILE A 301 23.67 -37.87 1.38
C ILE A 301 24.87 -38.81 1.38
N THR A 302 24.75 -39.93 2.09
CA THR A 302 25.72 -41.02 2.07
C THR A 302 25.04 -42.31 1.65
N VAL A 303 25.48 -42.90 0.56
CA VAL A 303 25.07 -44.23 0.12
C VAL A 303 26.22 -45.18 0.37
N ALA A 304 25.98 -46.33 0.99
CA ALA A 304 27.03 -47.28 1.32
C ALA A 304 27.90 -47.63 0.09
N GLY A 305 29.22 -47.46 0.25
CA GLY A 305 30.21 -47.66 -0.81
C GLY A 305 30.45 -46.44 -1.70
N GLN A 306 29.79 -45.31 -1.45
CA GLN A 306 29.99 -44.05 -2.18
C GLN A 306 30.54 -42.96 -1.23
N THR A 307 31.07 -41.88 -1.81
CA THR A 307 31.44 -40.68 -1.06
C THR A 307 30.21 -39.88 -0.70
N THR A 308 30.21 -39.28 0.50
CA THR A 308 29.14 -38.35 0.93
C THR A 308 29.03 -37.18 -0.04
N LYS A 309 27.82 -36.86 -0.46
CA LYS A 309 27.49 -35.73 -1.32
C LYS A 309 26.68 -34.70 -0.52
N THR A 310 27.14 -33.46 -0.48
CA THR A 310 26.35 -32.34 0.04
C THR A 310 25.52 -31.72 -1.08
N VAL A 311 24.24 -31.53 -0.82
CA VAL A 311 23.28 -30.89 -1.74
C VAL A 311 22.56 -29.75 -1.01
N GLY A 312 22.19 -28.70 -1.73
CA GLY A 312 21.49 -27.55 -1.17
C GLY A 312 20.44 -27.02 -2.11
N ALA A 313 19.41 -26.42 -1.54
CA ALA A 313 18.37 -25.70 -2.29
C ALA A 313 17.95 -24.42 -1.56
N SER A 314 17.35 -23.52 -2.31
CA SER A 314 16.65 -22.35 -1.78
C SER A 314 15.24 -22.28 -2.36
N VAL A 315 14.31 -21.80 -1.55
CA VAL A 315 12.93 -21.53 -1.96
C VAL A 315 12.57 -20.11 -1.56
N THR A 316 11.85 -19.41 -2.41
CA THR A 316 11.38 -18.06 -2.15
C THR A 316 9.86 -18.08 -1.98
N ARG A 317 9.36 -17.42 -0.93
CA ARG A 317 7.93 -17.18 -0.74
C ARG A 317 7.44 -16.29 -1.88
N GLN A 318 6.43 -16.74 -2.58
CA GLN A 318 5.73 -15.98 -3.60
C GLN A 318 4.52 -15.32 -2.95
N GLY A 319 4.75 -14.18 -2.29
CA GLY A 319 3.71 -13.45 -1.58
C GLY A 319 3.17 -12.29 -2.37
N GLY A 320 1.92 -11.93 -2.07
CA GLY A 320 1.29 -10.72 -2.56
C GLY A 320 1.80 -9.47 -1.85
N GLY A 321 1.41 -8.32 -2.36
CA GLY A 321 1.70 -7.02 -1.79
C GLY A 321 0.93 -5.93 -2.50
N GLY A 322 0.84 -4.77 -1.86
CA GLY A 322 0.21 -3.63 -2.49
C GLY A 322 0.59 -2.32 -1.84
N THR A 323 0.42 -1.26 -2.60
CA THR A 323 0.68 0.10 -2.15
C THR A 323 -0.47 1.00 -2.56
N GLY A 324 -0.60 2.12 -1.88
CA GLY A 324 -1.59 3.11 -2.26
C GLY A 324 -1.35 4.45 -1.60
N SER A 325 -2.21 5.39 -1.88
CA SER A 325 -2.19 6.71 -1.28
C SER A 325 -3.56 7.35 -1.36
N GLY A 326 -3.78 8.36 -0.51
CA GLY A 326 -4.94 9.25 -0.56
C GLY A 326 -4.57 10.65 -0.10
N ASP A 327 -5.39 11.62 -0.47
CA ASP A 327 -5.16 13.02 -0.08
C ASP A 327 -5.93 13.33 1.19
N THR A 328 -5.25 13.97 2.14
CA THR A 328 -5.88 14.56 3.33
C THR A 328 -6.48 15.91 3.00
N VAL A 329 -7.67 16.21 3.55
CA VAL A 329 -8.36 17.47 3.33
C VAL A 329 -8.79 18.12 4.64
N GLY A 330 -8.93 19.44 4.58
CA GLY A 330 -9.47 20.27 5.66
C GLY A 330 -10.29 21.42 5.10
N ARG A 331 -10.77 22.29 5.98
CA ARG A 331 -11.63 23.44 5.62
C ARG A 331 -11.28 24.64 6.47
N PHE A 332 -11.65 25.82 6.01
CA PHE A 332 -11.75 27.02 6.82
C PHE A 332 -13.16 27.60 6.70
N SER A 333 -13.54 28.48 7.61
CA SER A 333 -14.78 29.22 7.54
C SER A 333 -14.54 30.73 7.51
N ALA A 334 -15.49 31.47 6.98
CA ALA A 334 -15.43 32.92 7.02
C ALA A 334 -16.82 33.54 7.28
N MET A 335 -16.83 34.66 7.98
CA MET A 335 -18.03 35.45 8.25
C MET A 335 -17.82 36.92 7.94
N LYS A 336 -18.88 37.60 7.53
CA LYS A 336 -18.87 39.03 7.24
C LYS A 336 -19.33 39.84 8.43
N VAL A 337 -18.61 40.91 8.75
CA VAL A 337 -19.03 41.94 9.71
C VAL A 337 -19.04 43.30 9.03
N ILE A 338 -20.15 44.03 9.14
CA ILE A 338 -20.28 45.37 8.61
C ILE A 338 -20.37 46.34 9.78
N ALA A 339 -19.46 47.32 9.82
CA ALA A 339 -19.34 48.31 10.86
C ALA A 339 -19.45 49.76 10.31
N GLY A 340 -19.52 50.74 11.17
CA GLY A 340 -19.53 52.18 10.84
C GLY A 340 -20.91 52.78 10.71
N THR A 341 -20.95 54.09 10.49
CA THR A 341 -22.19 54.89 10.50
C THR A 341 -23.13 54.57 9.33
N GLY A 342 -22.58 54.03 8.22
CA GLY A 342 -23.32 53.65 7.06
C GLY A 342 -23.79 52.18 7.05
N ALA A 343 -23.52 51.39 8.10
CA ALA A 343 -23.81 49.96 8.11
C ALA A 343 -25.30 49.63 7.81
N SER A 344 -26.22 50.44 8.26
CA SER A 344 -27.67 50.30 8.01
C SER A 344 -28.10 50.57 6.55
N LEU A 345 -27.21 51.09 5.73
CA LEU A 345 -27.47 51.35 4.29
C LEU A 345 -27.19 50.11 3.41
N VAL A 346 -26.52 49.09 3.99
CA VAL A 346 -26.21 47.87 3.28
C VAL A 346 -27.48 47.00 3.16
N PRO A 347 -27.88 46.60 1.96
CA PRO A 347 -29.03 45.69 1.80
C PRO A 347 -28.85 44.38 2.58
N ALA A 348 -29.92 43.89 3.19
CA ALA A 348 -29.86 42.67 4.01
C ALA A 348 -29.49 41.42 3.19
N ASP A 349 -29.77 41.45 1.87
CA ASP A 349 -29.44 40.41 0.91
C ASP A 349 -28.09 40.61 0.18
N ALA A 350 -27.35 41.64 0.58
CA ALA A 350 -26.04 41.92 0.00
C ALA A 350 -25.06 40.79 0.30
N THR A 351 -24.19 40.53 -0.65
CA THR A 351 -23.12 39.52 -0.53
C THR A 351 -21.75 40.14 -0.84
N PHE A 352 -20.73 39.57 -0.21
CA PHE A 352 -19.33 39.94 -0.37
C PHE A 352 -18.52 38.74 -0.82
N THR A 353 -17.49 38.97 -1.61
CA THR A 353 -16.66 37.88 -2.13
C THR A 353 -15.30 37.89 -1.44
N LEU A 354 -14.99 36.82 -0.73
CA LEU A 354 -13.66 36.52 -0.21
C LEU A 354 -12.97 35.57 -1.18
N SER A 355 -11.85 35.99 -1.76
CA SER A 355 -11.00 35.14 -2.58
C SER A 355 -9.90 34.51 -1.73
N TYR A 356 -9.50 33.30 -2.12
CA TYR A 356 -8.34 32.62 -1.56
C TYR A 356 -7.49 32.00 -2.67
N GLU A 357 -6.19 31.94 -2.44
CA GLU A 357 -5.22 31.25 -3.30
C GLU A 357 -4.16 30.58 -2.45
N TYR A 358 -3.58 29.50 -2.95
CA TYR A 358 -2.46 28.81 -2.31
C TYR A 358 -1.49 28.26 -3.34
N PRO A 359 -0.17 28.28 -3.07
CA PRO A 359 0.85 27.67 -3.93
C PRO A 359 0.77 26.15 -3.89
N ALA A 360 1.44 25.48 -4.83
CA ALA A 360 1.67 24.05 -4.76
C ALA A 360 2.48 23.68 -3.51
N GLY A 361 2.14 22.55 -2.91
CA GLY A 361 2.81 21.98 -1.74
C GLY A 361 3.10 20.49 -1.93
N THR A 362 3.57 19.84 -0.87
CA THR A 362 3.81 18.38 -0.89
C THR A 362 2.47 17.66 -1.07
N GLY A 363 2.35 16.90 -2.17
CA GLY A 363 1.15 16.11 -2.47
C GLY A 363 -0.02 16.88 -3.09
N PHE A 364 0.08 18.19 -3.33
CA PHE A 364 -1.00 18.94 -3.98
C PHE A 364 -0.51 20.05 -4.92
N ALA A 365 -1.31 20.37 -5.94
CA ALA A 365 -1.06 21.48 -6.87
C ALA A 365 -1.52 22.82 -6.27
N ALA A 366 -1.02 23.93 -6.84
CA ALA A 366 -1.54 25.26 -6.54
C ALA A 366 -3.03 25.37 -6.88
N GLY A 367 -3.78 26.13 -6.09
CA GLY A 367 -5.21 26.32 -6.31
C GLY A 367 -5.72 27.67 -5.84
N SER A 368 -6.95 27.98 -6.19
CA SER A 368 -7.66 29.21 -5.80
C SER A 368 -9.16 28.98 -5.80
N GLY A 369 -9.88 29.87 -5.13
CA GLY A 369 -11.34 29.86 -5.09
C GLY A 369 -11.93 31.11 -4.43
N THR A 370 -13.25 31.08 -4.24
CA THR A 370 -13.98 32.19 -3.61
C THR A 370 -15.05 31.66 -2.66
N LEU A 371 -15.32 32.43 -1.58
CA LEU A 371 -16.50 32.29 -0.72
C LEU A 371 -17.41 33.48 -0.91
N THR A 372 -18.71 33.24 -1.01
CA THR A 372 -19.74 34.29 -1.01
C THR A 372 -20.26 34.46 0.41
N LEU A 373 -19.94 35.59 1.06
CA LEU A 373 -20.28 35.88 2.42
C LEU A 373 -21.54 36.75 2.48
N PRO A 374 -22.63 36.30 3.13
CA PRO A 374 -23.82 37.15 3.35
C PRO A 374 -23.54 38.30 4.27
N ALA A 375 -24.24 39.44 4.05
CA ALA A 375 -24.12 40.65 4.89
C ALA A 375 -24.64 40.47 6.32
N ASP A 376 -25.47 39.44 6.56
CA ASP A 376 -26.10 39.13 7.84
C ASP A 376 -25.14 38.49 8.87
N GLY A 377 -23.90 38.20 8.46
CA GLY A 377 -22.90 37.59 9.32
C GLY A 377 -23.00 36.05 9.43
N THR A 378 -23.80 35.42 8.60
CA THR A 378 -23.83 33.94 8.50
C THR A 378 -22.44 33.42 8.12
N GLU A 379 -21.96 32.45 8.88
CA GLU A 379 -20.68 31.81 8.64
C GLU A 379 -20.77 30.88 7.40
N VAL A 380 -19.80 30.94 6.51
CA VAL A 380 -19.70 30.13 5.30
C VAL A 380 -18.43 29.28 5.37
N VAL A 381 -18.61 27.96 5.22
CA VAL A 381 -17.49 27.00 5.21
C VAL A 381 -16.99 26.80 3.78
N SER A 382 -15.66 26.72 3.63
CA SER A 382 -15.02 26.48 2.34
C SER A 382 -15.33 25.06 1.79
N PRO A 383 -15.14 24.84 0.48
CA PRO A 383 -14.93 23.49 -0.02
C PRO A 383 -13.73 22.83 0.69
N GLU A 384 -13.59 21.52 0.47
CA GLU A 384 -12.41 20.79 0.94
C GLU A 384 -11.14 21.29 0.22
N LEU A 385 -10.10 21.49 1.02
CA LEU A 385 -8.81 22.02 0.61
C LEU A 385 -7.70 21.09 1.11
N PRO A 386 -6.56 21.01 0.43
CA PRO A 386 -5.45 20.16 0.85
C PRO A 386 -4.93 20.56 2.23
N VAL A 387 -4.71 19.58 3.10
CA VAL A 387 -4.07 19.81 4.40
C VAL A 387 -2.64 20.32 4.19
N GLY A 388 -2.23 21.32 4.98
CA GLY A 388 -0.94 21.99 4.85
C GLY A 388 -0.92 23.13 3.83
N ALA A 389 -1.99 23.33 3.03
CA ALA A 389 -2.08 24.48 2.14
C ALA A 389 -2.10 25.78 2.94
N GLN A 390 -1.21 26.71 2.59
CA GLN A 390 -1.18 28.07 3.15
C GLN A 390 -1.96 29.01 2.25
N LEU A 391 -3.17 29.34 2.65
CA LEU A 391 -4.05 30.22 1.89
C LEU A 391 -3.67 31.69 2.12
N THR A 392 -3.63 32.46 1.05
CA THR A 392 -3.66 33.94 1.11
C THR A 392 -5.09 34.39 0.82
N LEU A 393 -5.65 35.18 1.71
CA LEU A 393 -7.04 35.66 1.66
C LEU A 393 -7.09 37.13 1.26
N ALA A 394 -8.02 37.47 0.38
CA ALA A 394 -8.30 38.86 0.02
C ALA A 394 -9.80 39.04 -0.27
N GLU A 395 -10.38 40.13 0.22
CA GLU A 395 -11.73 40.51 -0.16
C GLU A 395 -11.74 41.21 -1.52
N VAL A 396 -12.62 40.79 -2.41
CA VAL A 396 -12.90 41.50 -3.66
C VAL A 396 -13.65 42.80 -3.33
N ALA A 397 -13.37 43.89 -4.09
CA ALA A 397 -14.00 45.20 -3.85
C ALA A 397 -15.52 45.07 -3.66
N PRO A 398 -16.08 45.61 -2.56
CA PRO A 398 -17.49 45.49 -2.26
C PRO A 398 -18.36 46.32 -3.22
N LEU A 399 -19.67 46.05 -3.17
CA LEU A 399 -20.64 46.83 -3.94
C LEU A 399 -20.63 48.32 -3.51
N THR A 400 -20.88 49.22 -4.45
CA THR A 400 -20.98 50.66 -4.11
C THR A 400 -22.29 50.97 -3.40
N ILE A 401 -22.23 51.75 -2.33
CA ILE A 401 -23.40 52.21 -1.58
C ILE A 401 -23.53 53.74 -1.75
N ASP A 402 -24.68 54.17 -2.22
CA ASP A 402 -24.92 55.60 -2.42
C ASP A 402 -24.89 56.34 -1.06
N GLY A 403 -24.21 57.49 -1.05
CA GLY A 403 -24.10 58.32 0.17
C GLY A 403 -23.13 57.83 1.22
N ALA A 404 -22.34 56.78 0.93
CA ALA A 404 -21.36 56.26 1.87
C ALA A 404 -20.10 55.74 1.15
N ASP A 405 -19.00 55.65 1.90
CA ASP A 405 -17.71 55.18 1.41
C ASP A 405 -17.21 54.01 2.25
N TRP A 406 -16.72 52.94 1.57
CA TRP A 406 -16.07 51.80 2.20
C TRP A 406 -14.64 52.14 2.62
N GLY A 407 -14.28 51.79 3.84
CA GLY A 407 -12.88 51.69 4.27
C GLY A 407 -12.21 50.46 3.71
N GLN A 408 -10.91 50.33 3.98
CA GLN A 408 -10.17 49.09 3.63
C GLN A 408 -10.71 47.93 4.45
N PRO A 409 -10.89 46.76 3.83
CA PRO A 409 -11.32 45.54 4.54
C PRO A 409 -10.29 45.12 5.61
N GLN A 410 -10.78 44.69 6.74
CA GLN A 410 -9.95 44.15 7.84
C GLN A 410 -10.28 42.68 8.00
N LEU A 411 -9.29 41.82 7.76
CA LEU A 411 -9.40 40.39 7.97
C LEU A 411 -8.76 40.03 9.32
N SER A 412 -9.40 39.15 10.10
CA SER A 412 -8.81 38.63 11.33
C SER A 412 -7.53 37.83 11.10
N ALA A 413 -7.42 37.22 9.89
CA ALA A 413 -6.22 36.57 9.36
C ALA A 413 -6.17 36.77 7.84
N THR A 414 -5.02 37.19 7.30
CA THR A 414 -4.78 37.32 5.88
C THR A 414 -4.17 36.03 5.28
N THR A 415 -3.70 35.13 6.14
CA THR A 415 -3.21 33.82 5.79
C THR A 415 -3.81 32.77 6.72
N VAL A 416 -4.16 31.61 6.16
CA VAL A 416 -4.72 30.46 6.91
C VAL A 416 -3.99 29.21 6.44
N THR A 417 -3.51 28.39 7.37
CA THR A 417 -3.02 27.05 7.07
C THR A 417 -4.13 26.04 7.28
N ILE A 418 -4.42 25.22 6.27
CA ILE A 418 -5.45 24.19 6.36
C ILE A 418 -4.97 23.05 7.24
N ALA A 419 -5.73 22.74 8.29
CA ALA A 419 -5.53 21.59 9.16
C ALA A 419 -6.63 20.54 8.96
N ARG A 420 -6.35 19.30 9.30
CA ARG A 420 -7.26 18.16 9.10
C ARG A 420 -8.55 18.26 9.93
N THR A 421 -8.44 18.59 11.19
CA THR A 421 -9.54 18.52 12.19
C THR A 421 -10.00 19.88 12.69
N GLU A 422 -9.28 20.94 12.42
CA GLU A 422 -9.56 22.27 12.90
C GLU A 422 -10.06 23.15 11.74
N VAL A 423 -11.24 23.76 11.93
CA VAL A 423 -11.79 24.75 11.02
C VAL A 423 -11.42 26.14 11.53
N VAL A 424 -10.41 26.76 10.91
CA VAL A 424 -10.02 28.12 11.24
C VAL A 424 -11.09 29.09 10.76
N SER A 425 -11.69 29.87 11.68
CA SER A 425 -12.70 30.88 11.32
C SER A 425 -12.07 32.25 11.07
N VAL A 426 -12.41 32.88 9.97
CA VAL A 426 -11.92 34.21 9.56
C VAL A 426 -13.05 35.22 9.53
N THR A 427 -12.87 36.33 10.26
CA THR A 427 -13.81 37.47 10.24
C THR A 427 -13.33 38.50 9.22
N VAL A 428 -14.20 38.88 8.30
CA VAL A 428 -13.97 39.95 7.32
C VAL A 428 -14.81 41.17 7.69
N THR A 429 -14.17 42.21 8.22
CA THR A 429 -14.83 43.42 8.67
C THR A 429 -14.67 44.55 7.65
N ASN A 430 -15.78 45.10 7.19
CA ASN A 430 -15.79 46.32 6.38
C ASN A 430 -16.46 47.46 7.15
N THR A 431 -15.82 48.63 7.14
CA THR A 431 -16.37 49.85 7.75
C THR A 431 -16.97 50.73 6.66
N LEU A 432 -18.28 50.98 6.72
CA LEU A 432 -18.99 51.88 5.84
C LEU A 432 -19.26 53.23 6.55
N THR A 433 -18.76 54.31 6.00
CA THR A 433 -18.92 55.64 6.60
C THR A 433 -19.84 56.48 5.71
N THR A 434 -20.90 57.05 6.30
CA THR A 434 -21.79 57.97 5.56
C THR A 434 -21.01 59.22 5.19
N ARG A 435 -21.19 59.66 3.94
CA ARG A 435 -20.71 60.96 3.52
C ARG A 435 -21.55 62.05 4.19
N PRO A 436 -20.94 63.10 4.75
CA PRO A 436 -21.71 64.25 5.21
C PRO A 436 -22.49 64.85 4.00
N ASP A 437 -23.77 65.13 4.22
CA ASP A 437 -24.52 65.88 3.22
C ASP A 437 -23.73 67.12 2.80
N ALA A 438 -23.54 67.32 1.55
CA ALA A 438 -22.90 68.53 1.05
C ALA A 438 -23.73 69.70 1.57
N THR A 439 -23.17 70.47 2.51
CA THR A 439 -23.80 71.73 2.96
C THR A 439 -24.20 72.49 1.68
N PRO A 440 -25.50 72.82 1.52
CA PRO A 440 -25.89 73.52 0.31
C PRO A 440 -25.03 74.77 0.18
N SER A 441 -24.30 74.88 -0.93
CA SER A 441 -23.53 76.06 -1.28
C SER A 441 -24.48 77.27 -1.19
N PRO A 442 -24.14 78.31 -0.45
CA PRO A 442 -25.02 79.44 -0.36
C PRO A 442 -25.38 79.93 -1.75
N THR A 443 -26.69 80.00 -2.05
CA THR A 443 -27.22 80.48 -3.29
C THR A 443 -26.60 81.85 -3.54
N PRO A 444 -25.90 82.12 -4.65
CA PRO A 444 -25.31 83.39 -4.93
C PRO A 444 -26.43 84.47 -4.94
N THR A 445 -26.34 85.44 -3.96
CA THR A 445 -27.20 86.62 -3.96
C THR A 445 -27.06 87.33 -5.26
N ALA A 446 -28.20 87.59 -5.97
CA ALA A 446 -28.25 88.18 -7.26
C ALA A 446 -27.51 89.53 -7.22
N THR A 447 -26.43 89.69 -7.97
CA THR A 447 -25.68 90.91 -8.19
C THR A 447 -26.58 91.86 -9.09
N PRO A 448 -26.75 93.11 -8.74
CA PRO A 448 -27.59 94.03 -9.50
C PRO A 448 -27.04 94.15 -10.94
N THR A 449 -27.94 94.06 -11.89
CA THR A 449 -27.68 94.20 -13.37
C THR A 449 -27.05 95.54 -13.64
N PRO A 450 -25.86 95.63 -14.30
CA PRO A 450 -25.31 96.87 -14.73
C PRO A 450 -26.08 97.38 -15.99
N THR A 451 -26.39 98.69 -16.01
CA THR A 451 -27.02 99.42 -17.12
C THR A 451 -26.21 99.33 -18.37
N ALA A 452 -26.87 99.06 -19.49
CA ALA A 452 -26.31 98.93 -20.82
C ALA A 452 -25.46 100.11 -21.26
N THR A 453 -24.24 99.87 -21.72
CA THR A 453 -23.34 100.73 -22.44
C THR A 453 -23.42 100.46 -23.97
N PRO A 454 -23.40 101.46 -24.85
CA PRO A 454 -23.70 101.26 -26.29
C PRO A 454 -22.61 100.48 -27.01
N THR A 455 -23.07 99.75 -27.98
CA THR A 455 -22.36 98.86 -28.90
C THR A 455 -21.34 99.57 -29.76
N PRO A 456 -20.09 99.17 -29.95
CA PRO A 456 -19.23 99.53 -31.07
C PRO A 456 -19.38 98.53 -32.22
N THR A 457 -19.29 99.09 -33.41
CA THR A 457 -19.45 98.56 -34.73
C THR A 457 -18.50 97.43 -35.09
N ALA A 458 -18.99 96.46 -35.83
CA ALA A 458 -18.31 95.25 -36.29
C ALA A 458 -17.07 95.50 -37.14
N THR A 459 -16.01 94.75 -36.93
CA THR A 459 -14.82 94.60 -37.80
C THR A 459 -14.83 93.19 -38.41
N PRO A 460 -14.40 93.02 -39.67
CA PRO A 460 -14.70 91.86 -40.45
C PRO A 460 -13.90 90.60 -40.06
N THR A 461 -14.58 89.52 -40.22
CA THR A 461 -14.20 88.14 -39.96
C THR A 461 -13.03 87.64 -40.80
N ALA A 462 -12.00 87.07 -40.18
CA ALA A 462 -10.96 86.31 -40.88
C ALA A 462 -11.43 84.89 -41.19
N THR A 463 -11.16 84.40 -42.37
CA THR A 463 -11.50 83.09 -42.94
C THR A 463 -10.70 81.97 -42.18
N PRO A 464 -11.30 80.85 -41.80
CA PRO A 464 -10.58 79.77 -41.19
C PRO A 464 -9.79 78.91 -42.17
N THR A 465 -8.54 78.62 -41.85
CA THR A 465 -7.67 77.70 -42.58
C THR A 465 -8.07 76.25 -42.27
N PRO A 466 -8.14 75.34 -43.28
CA PRO A 466 -8.53 73.92 -43.01
C PRO A 466 -7.47 73.13 -42.26
N THR A 467 -7.91 72.40 -41.26
CA THR A 467 -7.13 71.46 -40.52
C THR A 467 -6.90 70.16 -41.32
N PRO A 468 -5.71 69.60 -41.38
CA PRO A 468 -5.48 68.37 -42.11
C PRO A 468 -6.13 67.15 -41.41
N THR A 469 -6.85 66.37 -42.22
CA THR A 469 -7.49 65.09 -41.80
C THR A 469 -6.43 64.03 -41.53
N ALA A 470 -6.49 63.43 -40.39
CA ALA A 470 -5.65 62.25 -40.01
C ALA A 470 -6.06 61.02 -40.82
N THR A 471 -5.12 60.47 -41.59
CA THR A 471 -5.25 59.24 -42.35
C THR A 471 -5.20 58.05 -41.39
N THR A 472 -6.25 57.25 -41.34
CA THR A 472 -6.31 55.97 -40.61
C THR A 472 -5.44 54.95 -41.34
N ALA A 473 -4.54 54.32 -40.60
CA ALA A 473 -3.76 53.15 -41.04
C ALA A 473 -4.66 51.93 -41.29
N PRO A 474 -4.37 51.08 -42.29
CA PRO A 474 -5.18 49.92 -42.58
C PRO A 474 -4.93 48.80 -41.58
N THR A 475 -6.02 48.20 -41.11
CA THR A 475 -6.07 46.98 -40.25
C THR A 475 -5.51 45.80 -41.03
N ALA A 476 -4.52 45.11 -40.47
CA ALA A 476 -3.96 43.90 -41.03
C ALA A 476 -4.98 42.76 -40.96
N SER A 477 -5.20 42.11 -42.09
CA SER A 477 -5.98 40.88 -42.23
C SER A 477 -5.21 39.66 -41.68
N PRO A 478 -5.83 38.68 -41.03
CA PRO A 478 -5.12 37.48 -40.57
C PRO A 478 -4.75 36.57 -41.75
N SER A 479 -3.48 36.19 -41.80
CA SER A 479 -2.92 35.20 -42.71
C SER A 479 -3.36 33.78 -42.33
N PRO A 480 -3.64 32.86 -43.27
CA PRO A 480 -4.02 31.50 -42.96
C PRO A 480 -2.81 30.70 -42.44
N SER A 481 -3.01 29.95 -41.37
CA SER A 481 -2.03 29.01 -40.82
C SER A 481 -1.79 27.87 -41.81
N GLN A 482 -0.57 27.77 -42.27
CA GLN A 482 -0.05 26.59 -42.96
C GLN A 482 0.19 25.48 -41.95
N GLY A 483 -0.39 24.28 -42.19
CA GLY A 483 -0.10 23.07 -41.44
C GLY A 483 1.36 22.67 -41.66
N VAL A 484 2.04 22.44 -40.59
CA VAL A 484 3.35 21.77 -40.59
C VAL A 484 3.12 20.27 -40.42
N ASP A 485 3.42 19.52 -41.51
CA ASP A 485 3.60 18.08 -41.46
C ASP A 485 4.75 17.76 -40.50
N SER A 486 4.45 17.13 -39.38
CA SER A 486 5.47 16.54 -38.51
C SER A 486 5.81 15.17 -39.05
N GLU A 487 6.92 15.03 -39.73
CA GLU A 487 7.56 13.74 -39.99
C GLU A 487 7.97 13.12 -38.65
N PHE A 488 7.33 12.01 -38.31
CA PHE A 488 7.78 11.12 -37.22
C PHE A 488 9.07 10.43 -37.65
N VAL A 489 10.19 10.91 -37.15
CA VAL A 489 11.45 10.16 -37.18
C VAL A 489 11.35 9.06 -36.12
N THR A 490 11.12 7.85 -36.57
CA THR A 490 11.22 6.63 -35.75
C THR A 490 12.68 6.39 -35.42
N GLN A 491 13.12 6.77 -34.22
CA GLN A 491 14.41 6.34 -33.70
C GLN A 491 14.23 4.97 -33.07
N THR A 492 14.81 3.96 -33.70
CA THR A 492 15.00 2.63 -33.13
C THR A 492 15.91 2.74 -31.90
N PRO A 493 15.52 2.30 -30.70
CA PRO A 493 16.42 2.32 -29.55
C PRO A 493 17.51 1.27 -29.74
N THR A 494 18.75 1.70 -29.73
CA THR A 494 19.94 0.85 -29.63
C THR A 494 19.93 0.20 -28.26
N PRO A 495 20.18 -1.13 -28.13
CA PRO A 495 20.23 -1.82 -26.84
C PRO A 495 21.34 -1.22 -25.97
N ALA A 496 20.99 -0.70 -24.82
CA ALA A 496 21.95 -0.22 -23.82
C ALA A 496 22.75 -1.40 -23.27
N ALA A 497 24.05 -1.26 -23.28
CA ALA A 497 24.97 -2.20 -22.65
C ALA A 497 24.68 -2.29 -21.14
N LYS A 498 24.58 -3.52 -20.65
CA LYS A 498 24.38 -3.89 -19.26
C LYS A 498 25.55 -3.36 -18.40
N PRO A 499 25.34 -2.45 -17.43
CA PRO A 499 26.39 -2.09 -16.49
C PRO A 499 26.53 -3.22 -15.46
N GLY A 500 27.72 -3.80 -15.38
CA GLY A 500 28.12 -4.60 -14.24
C GLY A 500 28.27 -3.69 -13.03
N GLY A 501 27.22 -3.56 -12.24
CA GLY A 501 27.21 -2.82 -10.98
C GLY A 501 27.42 -3.79 -9.82
N SER A 502 28.56 -3.69 -9.13
CA SER A 502 28.76 -4.30 -7.83
C SER A 502 27.72 -3.71 -6.87
N LEU A 503 27.01 -4.59 -6.15
CA LEU A 503 26.09 -4.21 -5.09
C LEU A 503 26.86 -3.45 -4.00
N ALA A 504 26.51 -2.19 -3.81
CA ALA A 504 26.94 -1.43 -2.65
C ALA A 504 26.24 -2.03 -1.42
N VAL A 505 27.05 -2.58 -0.52
CA VAL A 505 26.61 -2.97 0.83
C VAL A 505 26.35 -1.67 1.60
N THR A 506 25.10 -1.25 1.70
CA THR A 506 24.71 -0.24 2.67
C THR A 506 24.59 -0.93 4.03
N GLY A 507 25.65 -0.83 4.82
CA GLY A 507 25.69 -1.25 6.21
C GLY A 507 24.70 -0.39 7.02
N GLY A 508 23.55 -0.95 7.38
CA GLY A 508 22.66 -0.40 8.39
C GLY A 508 23.37 -0.46 9.74
N GLN A 509 23.65 0.70 10.34
CA GLN A 509 24.12 0.79 11.72
C GLN A 509 22.98 0.39 12.65
N THR A 510 23.12 -0.75 13.31
CA THR A 510 22.25 -1.12 14.43
C THR A 510 22.38 -0.07 15.54
N PRO A 511 21.26 0.49 16.04
CA PRO A 511 21.31 1.43 17.15
C PRO A 511 21.68 0.67 18.44
N THR A 512 22.94 0.76 18.83
CA THR A 512 23.51 0.17 20.07
C THR A 512 22.85 0.72 21.36
N GLY A 513 21.98 1.70 21.25
CA GLY A 513 21.26 2.31 22.40
C GLY A 513 20.14 1.44 22.99
N LEU A 514 19.48 0.60 22.20
CA LEU A 514 18.35 -0.22 22.68
C LEU A 514 18.79 -1.44 23.50
N LEU A 515 19.97 -1.99 23.24
CA LEU A 515 20.50 -3.13 24.00
C LEU A 515 20.95 -2.73 25.43
N LEU A 516 21.38 -1.49 25.62
CA LEU A 516 21.76 -0.98 26.98
C LEU A 516 20.53 -0.72 27.85
N ALA A 517 19.39 -0.29 27.28
CA ALA A 517 18.16 -0.06 28.06
C ALA A 517 17.53 -1.38 28.55
N GLY A 518 17.58 -2.44 27.75
CA GLY A 518 17.10 -3.77 28.15
C GLY A 518 17.90 -4.39 29.27
N ALA A 519 19.24 -4.27 29.23
CA ALA A 519 20.11 -4.82 30.28
C ALA A 519 19.94 -4.11 31.63
N VAL A 520 19.69 -2.81 31.64
CA VAL A 520 19.43 -2.02 32.86
C VAL A 520 18.10 -2.42 33.51
N LEU A 521 17.04 -2.66 32.74
CA LEU A 521 15.75 -3.10 33.26
C LEU A 521 15.79 -4.51 33.86
N VAL A 522 16.55 -5.43 33.25
CA VAL A 522 16.74 -6.77 33.79
C VAL A 522 17.57 -6.74 35.08
N ALA A 523 18.61 -5.92 35.16
CA ALA A 523 19.42 -5.78 36.37
C ALA A 523 18.63 -5.14 37.52
N LEU A 524 17.76 -4.16 37.26
CA LEU A 524 16.86 -3.57 38.24
C LEU A 524 15.78 -4.57 38.72
N GLY A 525 15.22 -5.38 37.82
CA GLY A 525 14.27 -6.42 38.15
C GLY A 525 14.85 -7.49 39.05
N LEU A 526 16.07 -7.99 38.76
CA LEU A 526 16.77 -8.95 39.57
C LEU A 526 17.19 -8.38 40.95
N GLY A 527 17.56 -7.10 41.03
CA GLY A 527 17.89 -6.40 42.26
C GLY A 527 16.68 -6.27 43.20
N LEU A 528 15.49 -5.99 42.66
CA LEU A 528 14.23 -5.92 43.42
C LEU A 528 13.80 -7.29 43.97
N VAL A 529 13.95 -8.37 43.20
CA VAL A 529 13.64 -9.75 43.65
C VAL A 529 14.60 -10.19 44.75
N ALA A 530 15.90 -9.88 44.62
CA ALA A 530 16.89 -10.21 45.65
C ALA A 530 16.66 -9.44 46.95
N ARG A 531 16.23 -8.17 46.88
CA ARG A 531 15.91 -7.33 48.04
C ARG A 531 14.64 -7.82 48.75
N ARG A 532 13.63 -8.28 48.01
CA ARG A 532 12.40 -8.85 48.56
C ARG A 532 12.64 -10.19 49.25
N ARG A 533 13.57 -11.04 48.78
CA ARG A 533 13.95 -12.28 49.39
C ARG A 533 14.79 -12.12 50.69
N ARG A 534 15.46 -10.99 50.90
CA ARG A 534 16.15 -10.66 52.15
C ARG A 534 15.22 -10.12 53.23
N ALA A 535 14.16 -9.40 52.87
CA ALA A 535 13.17 -8.85 53.79
C ALA A 535 12.18 -9.89 54.36
N THR A 536 12.20 -11.15 53.88
CA THR A 536 11.37 -12.25 54.38
C THR A 536 12.18 -13.29 55.21
N ARG A 537 13.45 -12.99 55.57
CA ARG A 537 14.32 -13.86 56.37
C ARG A 537 14.77 -13.25 57.71
N ASP A 538 14.28 -12.07 58.08
CA ASP A 538 14.45 -11.48 59.41
C ASP A 538 13.15 -11.55 60.23
#